data_ded8f6172fa755389c37f99c08d4c886
#
_entry.id   ded8f6172fa755389c37f99c08d4c886
#
_cell.length_a   1.000
_cell.length_b   1.000
_cell.length_c   1.000
_cell.angle_alpha   90.00
_cell.angle_beta   90.00
_cell.angle_gamma   90.00
#
_symmetry.space_group_name_H-M   'P 1'
#
loop_
_entity.id
_entity.type
_entity.pdbx_description
1 polymer ?
#
loop_
_entity_poly.entity_id
_entity_poly.type
_entity_poly.pdbx_seq_one_letter_code
_entity_poly.pdbx_strand_id
1 'polypeptide(L)'
;SLPVVSLDDLTTNDTTPALTGAIDDPTATVVVNVDGIDYPATNNGDGTWTLADNTLPALIDGPHTVAVTATDPAGNTATDTATLTIDTVPADLIGAITIPEDLNGDGILNADELGTDGSFNAQVALGPDALDGTVVNVNGTNYTVTAADLANGYITAAIPVTGEGPVAIHAEAVDAQGNVDVADADVTVTVDTVPADLIGAITIPEDLNGDGILNADELGTDGSFNAQVALGPDALDGTVVNVNGVNYTVTAADLANGYITAAIPVTGEGPVAIHAEAVDAQGNVDVADADVTVTVDTVPADLIGAITIPEDLNGDGILNADELGTDGSFNAQVALGPDAVDGTVVNVNGTNY
;
A
#
# COMPACT_ATOMS: atom_id res chain seq x y z
N SER A 1 49.74 -45.94 36.57
CA SER A 1 49.17 -44.64 37.02
C SER A 1 47.67 -44.74 37.00
N LEU A 2 47.01 -43.95 37.78
CA LEU A 2 45.55 -43.79 37.64
C LEU A 2 45.29 -43.22 36.29
N PRO A 3 44.26 -43.68 35.56
CA PRO A 3 43.82 -43.01 34.36
C PRO A 3 43.29 -41.61 34.68
N VAL A 4 43.24 -40.70 33.70
CA VAL A 4 42.58 -39.39 33.81
C VAL A 4 41.46 -39.36 32.79
N VAL A 5 40.24 -39.01 33.22
CA VAL A 5 39.08 -38.89 32.37
C VAL A 5 38.37 -37.57 32.66
N SER A 6 37.77 -36.94 31.65
CA SER A 6 36.99 -35.74 31.82
C SER A 6 35.66 -35.79 31.06
N LEU A 7 34.71 -35.05 31.57
CA LEU A 7 33.40 -34.80 30.97
C LEU A 7 32.98 -33.37 31.27
N ASP A 8 32.52 -32.65 30.28
CA ASP A 8 32.04 -31.27 30.43
C ASP A 8 30.51 -31.24 30.53
N ASP A 9 29.99 -30.18 31.17
CA ASP A 9 28.54 -29.89 31.18
C ASP A 9 28.03 -29.69 29.75
N LEU A 10 26.87 -30.23 29.48
CA LEU A 10 26.21 -30.12 28.16
C LEU A 10 24.74 -29.70 28.36
N THR A 11 24.31 -28.67 27.62
CA THR A 11 22.89 -28.32 27.44
C THR A 11 22.52 -28.51 25.97
N THR A 12 21.44 -29.24 25.70
CA THR A 12 21.03 -29.61 24.34
C THR A 12 19.52 -29.83 24.25
N ASN A 13 18.96 -29.65 23.06
CA ASN A 13 17.59 -30.05 22.76
C ASN A 13 17.48 -31.50 22.23
N ASP A 14 18.60 -32.17 22.03
CA ASP A 14 18.61 -33.58 21.69
C ASP A 14 18.32 -34.41 22.93
N THR A 15 17.27 -35.20 22.95
CA THR A 15 16.85 -36.06 24.05
C THR A 15 17.68 -37.33 24.21
N THR A 16 18.51 -37.68 23.20
CA THR A 16 19.34 -38.87 23.13
C THR A 16 20.80 -38.57 22.77
N PRO A 17 21.41 -37.50 23.35
CA PRO A 17 22.64 -36.92 22.86
C PRO A 17 23.85 -37.86 22.93
N ALA A 18 24.79 -37.68 22.00
CA ALA A 18 26.14 -38.22 22.18
C ALA A 18 26.86 -37.50 23.34
N LEU A 19 27.64 -38.24 24.12
CA LEU A 19 28.51 -37.70 25.17
C LEU A 19 29.96 -37.99 24.80
N THR A 20 30.83 -37.01 25.03
CA THR A 20 32.26 -37.12 24.71
C THR A 20 33.10 -36.48 25.82
N GLY A 21 34.35 -36.85 25.87
CA GLY A 21 35.34 -36.24 26.76
C GLY A 21 36.75 -36.71 26.48
N ALA A 22 37.68 -36.29 27.30
CA ALA A 22 39.09 -36.70 27.19
C ALA A 22 39.41 -37.89 28.07
N ILE A 23 40.41 -38.68 27.64
CA ILE A 23 40.99 -39.80 28.40
C ILE A 23 42.47 -39.95 28.06
N ASP A 24 43.35 -40.13 29.04
CA ASP A 24 44.78 -40.20 28.81
C ASP A 24 45.27 -41.63 28.56
N ASP A 25 44.54 -42.66 29.03
CA ASP A 25 44.90 -44.05 28.84
C ASP A 25 44.12 -44.69 27.68
N PRO A 26 44.79 -44.99 26.54
CA PRO A 26 44.13 -45.57 25.39
C PRO A 26 43.65 -47.02 25.60
N THR A 27 44.06 -47.65 26.72
CA THR A 27 43.72 -49.04 27.05
C THR A 27 42.61 -49.15 28.11
N ALA A 28 42.21 -48.05 28.73
CA ALA A 28 41.18 -48.04 29.74
C ALA A 28 39.81 -48.31 29.14
N THR A 29 38.96 -49.01 29.87
CA THR A 29 37.52 -49.10 29.55
C THR A 29 36.78 -47.91 30.09
N VAL A 30 35.76 -47.45 29.39
CA VAL A 30 34.96 -46.28 29.77
C VAL A 30 33.50 -46.69 29.93
N VAL A 31 32.91 -46.27 31.05
CA VAL A 31 31.49 -46.42 31.36
C VAL A 31 30.93 -45.06 31.71
N VAL A 32 29.79 -44.72 31.14
CA VAL A 32 29.04 -43.50 31.43
C VAL A 32 27.79 -43.90 32.22
N ASN A 33 27.62 -43.33 33.37
CA ASN A 33 26.41 -43.47 34.18
C ASN A 33 25.53 -42.25 33.95
N VAL A 34 24.28 -42.43 33.55
CA VAL A 34 23.29 -41.37 33.44
C VAL A 34 22.13 -41.74 34.38
N ASP A 35 21.87 -40.91 35.36
CA ASP A 35 20.79 -41.08 36.36
C ASP A 35 20.79 -42.46 37.02
N GLY A 36 21.96 -43.04 37.26
CA GLY A 36 22.13 -44.33 37.90
C GLY A 36 22.13 -45.53 36.96
N ILE A 37 22.05 -45.34 35.65
CA ILE A 37 22.11 -46.42 34.65
C ILE A 37 23.45 -46.34 33.90
N ASP A 38 24.15 -47.47 33.81
CA ASP A 38 25.47 -47.58 33.18
C ASP A 38 25.33 -47.89 31.67
N TYR A 39 26.11 -47.16 30.88
CA TYR A 39 26.24 -47.31 29.44
C TYR A 39 27.73 -47.48 29.08
N PRO A 40 28.11 -48.55 28.37
CA PRO A 40 29.49 -48.71 27.91
C PRO A 40 29.79 -47.69 26.83
N ALA A 41 30.87 -46.93 26.96
CA ALA A 41 31.35 -45.98 26.01
C ALA A 41 32.61 -46.46 25.28
N THR A 42 32.89 -45.91 24.13
CA THR A 42 34.06 -46.25 23.33
C THR A 42 35.23 -45.33 23.72
N ASN A 43 36.36 -45.94 24.12
CA ASN A 43 37.64 -45.27 24.15
C ASN A 43 38.18 -45.24 22.69
N ASN A 44 38.35 -44.05 22.13
CA ASN A 44 38.72 -43.88 20.70
C ASN A 44 40.22 -44.16 20.46
N GLY A 45 41.02 -44.23 21.53
CA GLY A 45 42.46 -44.51 21.46
C GLY A 45 43.30 -43.30 21.00
N ASP A 46 42.67 -42.15 20.78
CA ASP A 46 43.29 -40.89 20.35
C ASP A 46 43.31 -39.81 21.44
N GLY A 47 43.01 -40.20 22.68
CA GLY A 47 42.91 -39.30 23.81
C GLY A 47 41.47 -38.82 24.10
N THR A 48 40.50 -39.40 23.40
CA THR A 48 39.05 -39.09 23.60
C THR A 48 38.25 -40.36 23.84
N TRP A 49 37.06 -40.18 24.41
CA TRP A 49 36.05 -41.23 24.51
C TRP A 49 34.71 -40.71 23.98
N THR A 50 33.83 -41.62 23.57
CA THR A 50 32.50 -41.30 23.02
C THR A 50 31.46 -42.30 23.47
N LEU A 51 30.34 -41.83 24.01
CA LEU A 51 29.07 -42.55 24.02
C LEU A 51 28.28 -42.09 22.76
N ALA A 52 28.00 -43.01 21.88
CA ALA A 52 27.39 -42.67 20.57
C ALA A 52 25.99 -42.09 20.75
N ASP A 53 25.63 -41.21 19.83
CA ASP A 53 24.29 -40.68 19.70
C ASP A 53 23.24 -41.79 19.61
N ASN A 54 22.04 -41.54 20.18
CA ASN A 54 20.94 -42.52 20.27
C ASN A 54 21.28 -43.78 21.10
N THR A 55 22.31 -43.77 21.92
CA THR A 55 22.59 -44.87 22.90
C THR A 55 21.77 -44.71 24.15
N LEU A 56 21.52 -43.48 24.57
CA LEU A 56 20.65 -43.18 25.68
C LEU A 56 19.16 -43.35 25.28
N PRO A 57 18.27 -43.73 26.20
CA PRO A 57 16.85 -43.56 25.98
C PRO A 57 16.52 -42.08 25.90
N ALA A 58 15.35 -41.73 25.30
CA ALA A 58 14.90 -40.35 25.32
C ALA A 58 14.77 -39.84 26.77
N LEU A 59 15.57 -38.83 27.08
CA LEU A 59 15.59 -38.16 28.39
C LEU A 59 14.51 -37.06 28.40
N ILE A 60 13.99 -36.78 29.59
CA ILE A 60 13.01 -35.71 29.81
C ILE A 60 13.74 -34.37 30.00
N ASP A 61 13.03 -33.26 29.79
CA ASP A 61 13.57 -31.94 30.05
C ASP A 61 14.01 -31.76 31.48
N GLY A 62 15.13 -31.07 31.65
CA GLY A 62 15.74 -30.77 32.92
C GLY A 62 17.14 -31.32 33.08
N PRO A 63 17.75 -31.15 34.26
CA PRO A 63 19.11 -31.62 34.56
C PRO A 63 19.15 -33.11 34.86
N HIS A 64 20.12 -33.80 34.23
CA HIS A 64 20.48 -35.21 34.48
C HIS A 64 21.89 -35.28 35.00
N THR A 65 22.14 -36.12 35.99
CA THR A 65 23.47 -36.35 36.54
C THR A 65 24.21 -37.36 35.67
N VAL A 66 25.39 -36.97 35.18
CA VAL A 66 26.25 -37.83 34.37
C VAL A 66 27.58 -38.03 35.08
N ALA A 67 28.04 -39.26 35.16
CA ALA A 67 29.37 -39.62 35.65
C ALA A 67 30.08 -40.51 34.63
N VAL A 68 31.30 -40.18 34.28
CA VAL A 68 32.17 -41.06 33.46
C VAL A 68 33.19 -41.72 34.35
N THR A 69 33.37 -43.02 34.17
CA THR A 69 34.40 -43.81 34.89
C THR A 69 35.30 -44.51 33.89
N ALA A 70 36.59 -44.23 33.98
CA ALA A 70 37.62 -44.94 33.24
C ALA A 70 38.30 -45.97 34.18
N THR A 71 38.51 -47.20 33.67
CA THR A 71 39.17 -48.29 34.41
C THR A 71 40.34 -48.82 33.58
N ASP A 72 41.55 -48.75 34.14
CA ASP A 72 42.73 -49.29 33.45
C ASP A 72 42.79 -50.86 33.54
N PRO A 73 43.65 -51.51 32.74
CA PRO A 73 43.76 -52.98 32.78
C PRO A 73 44.19 -53.54 34.11
N ALA A 74 44.74 -52.73 35.03
CA ALA A 74 45.11 -53.13 36.39
C ALA A 74 44.00 -52.96 37.43
N GLY A 75 42.84 -52.42 36.99
CA GLY A 75 41.66 -52.22 37.85
C GLY A 75 41.67 -50.87 38.60
N ASN A 76 42.57 -49.94 38.26
CA ASN A 76 42.53 -48.61 38.87
C ASN A 76 41.47 -47.78 38.15
N THR A 77 40.73 -46.96 38.88
CA THR A 77 39.60 -46.16 38.32
C THR A 77 39.82 -44.66 38.53
N ALA A 78 39.33 -43.87 37.58
CA ALA A 78 39.09 -42.44 37.73
C ALA A 78 37.68 -42.11 37.29
N THR A 79 37.09 -41.11 37.94
CA THR A 79 35.69 -40.68 37.65
C THR A 79 35.65 -39.17 37.57
N ASP A 80 34.89 -38.69 36.61
CA ASP A 80 34.49 -37.29 36.51
C ASP A 80 32.95 -37.17 36.39
N THR A 81 32.40 -36.02 36.73
CA THR A 81 30.94 -35.80 36.77
C THR A 81 30.59 -34.48 36.11
N ALA A 82 29.47 -34.48 35.40
CA ALA A 82 28.92 -33.30 34.77
C ALA A 82 27.39 -33.31 34.85
N THR A 83 26.80 -32.19 34.49
CA THR A 83 25.36 -32.03 34.31
C THR A 83 25.02 -32.05 32.84
N LEU A 84 24.15 -32.96 32.42
CA LEU A 84 23.50 -32.95 31.13
C LEU A 84 22.13 -32.32 31.31
N THR A 85 21.89 -31.19 30.68
CA THR A 85 20.57 -30.55 30.70
C THR A 85 19.87 -30.72 29.33
N ILE A 86 18.73 -31.37 29.34
CA ILE A 86 17.85 -31.48 28.19
C ILE A 86 16.89 -30.29 28.24
N ASP A 87 16.81 -29.55 27.14
CA ASP A 87 15.94 -28.37 26.99
C ASP A 87 15.34 -28.38 25.60
N THR A 88 14.12 -28.88 25.47
CA THR A 88 13.36 -28.96 24.22
C THR A 88 12.30 -27.88 24.12
N VAL A 89 12.21 -26.98 25.10
CA VAL A 89 11.22 -25.90 25.15
C VAL A 89 11.81 -24.65 24.47
N PRO A 90 11.23 -24.13 23.40
CA PRO A 90 11.70 -22.88 22.82
C PRO A 90 11.66 -21.74 23.84
N ALA A 91 12.71 -20.92 23.86
CA ALA A 91 12.66 -19.64 24.55
C ALA A 91 11.63 -18.72 23.89
N ASP A 92 10.93 -17.87 24.62
CA ASP A 92 9.98 -16.90 24.14
C ASP A 92 10.73 -15.70 23.53
N LEU A 93 11.11 -15.82 22.24
CA LEU A 93 11.96 -14.87 21.53
C LEU A 93 11.17 -13.86 20.72
N ILE A 94 10.02 -14.27 20.17
CA ILE A 94 9.19 -13.44 19.28
C ILE A 94 7.69 -13.66 19.57
N GLY A 95 6.89 -12.63 19.29
CA GLY A 95 5.45 -12.65 19.51
C GLY A 95 4.68 -12.33 18.22
N ALA A 96 3.70 -11.45 18.33
CA ALA A 96 2.81 -11.12 17.22
C ALA A 96 3.52 -10.36 16.09
N ILE A 97 3.02 -10.56 14.85
CA ILE A 97 3.40 -9.77 13.68
C ILE A 97 2.33 -8.71 13.46
N THR A 98 2.74 -7.47 13.20
CA THR A 98 1.86 -6.35 12.85
C THR A 98 2.34 -5.64 11.58
N ILE A 99 1.42 -5.04 10.84
CA ILE A 99 1.71 -4.31 9.61
C ILE A 99 1.30 -2.85 9.83
N PRO A 100 2.26 -1.94 10.11
CA PRO A 100 1.96 -0.55 10.44
C PRO A 100 1.34 0.26 9.30
N GLU A 101 1.58 -0.14 8.05
CA GLU A 101 1.03 0.50 6.87
C GLU A 101 -0.45 0.19 6.65
N ASP A 102 -0.96 -0.92 7.17
CA ASP A 102 -2.40 -1.22 7.22
C ASP A 102 -3.06 -0.32 8.28
N LEU A 103 -3.36 0.93 7.87
CA LEU A 103 -3.79 1.99 8.78
C LEU A 103 -5.22 1.80 9.27
N ASN A 104 -6.06 1.18 8.47
CA ASN A 104 -7.45 0.94 8.77
C ASN A 104 -7.69 -0.44 9.42
N GLY A 105 -6.72 -1.35 9.35
CA GLY A 105 -6.75 -2.67 9.95
C GLY A 105 -7.65 -3.67 9.22
N ASP A 106 -7.87 -3.47 7.91
CA ASP A 106 -8.73 -4.34 7.10
C ASP A 106 -7.97 -5.51 6.45
N GLY A 107 -6.64 -5.53 6.57
CA GLY A 107 -5.78 -6.55 5.99
C GLY A 107 -5.51 -6.37 4.50
N ILE A 108 -5.82 -5.19 3.94
CA ILE A 108 -5.57 -4.82 2.55
C ILE A 108 -4.64 -3.60 2.56
N LEU A 109 -3.61 -3.63 1.72
CA LEU A 109 -2.74 -2.49 1.48
C LEU A 109 -3.12 -1.87 0.13
N ASN A 110 -3.85 -0.77 0.19
CA ASN A 110 -4.20 0.02 -0.99
C ASN A 110 -3.04 0.93 -1.43
N ALA A 111 -3.22 1.69 -2.50
CA ALA A 111 -2.17 2.53 -3.07
C ALA A 111 -1.64 3.59 -2.10
N ASP A 112 -2.51 4.19 -1.28
CA ASP A 112 -2.13 5.23 -0.31
C ASP A 112 -1.37 4.64 0.89
N GLU A 113 -1.75 3.43 1.34
CA GLU A 113 -1.12 2.73 2.45
C GLU A 113 0.25 2.15 2.05
N LEU A 114 0.34 1.54 0.88
CA LEU A 114 1.57 0.95 0.37
C LEU A 114 2.60 2.03 -0.02
N GLY A 115 2.16 3.18 -0.52
CA GLY A 115 3.05 4.21 -1.02
C GLY A 115 3.75 3.81 -2.33
N THR A 116 4.96 4.35 -2.57
CA THR A 116 5.66 4.21 -3.85
C THR A 116 6.99 3.47 -3.80
N ASP A 117 7.39 2.97 -2.63
CA ASP A 117 8.71 2.33 -2.44
C ASP A 117 8.74 0.83 -2.80
N GLY A 118 7.58 0.24 -3.12
CA GLY A 118 7.47 -1.15 -3.55
C GLY A 118 7.68 -2.17 -2.43
N SER A 119 7.56 -1.74 -1.18
CA SER A 119 7.67 -2.60 0.01
C SER A 119 6.76 -2.07 1.12
N PHE A 120 6.45 -2.93 2.07
CA PHE A 120 5.83 -2.55 3.33
C PHE A 120 6.63 -3.15 4.50
N ASN A 121 6.38 -2.67 5.72
CA ASN A 121 7.07 -3.13 6.90
C ASN A 121 6.22 -4.14 7.68
N ALA A 122 6.83 -5.25 8.06
CA ALA A 122 6.31 -6.14 9.09
C ALA A 122 7.07 -5.87 10.39
N GLN A 123 6.37 -5.58 11.46
CA GLN A 123 6.93 -5.50 12.79
C GLN A 123 6.67 -6.82 13.53
N VAL A 124 7.74 -7.49 13.94
CA VAL A 124 7.67 -8.71 14.76
C VAL A 124 7.99 -8.33 16.20
N ALA A 125 7.03 -8.51 17.09
CA ALA A 125 7.22 -8.25 18.52
C ALA A 125 8.33 -9.13 19.07
N LEU A 126 9.12 -8.60 20.00
CA LEU A 126 10.15 -9.36 20.70
C LEU A 126 9.59 -9.90 22.01
N GLY A 127 9.83 -11.17 22.27
CA GLY A 127 9.50 -11.86 23.50
C GLY A 127 10.46 -11.49 24.65
N PRO A 128 10.12 -11.88 25.88
CA PRO A 128 10.91 -11.54 27.07
C PRO A 128 12.31 -12.16 27.10
N ASP A 129 12.53 -13.23 26.34
CA ASP A 129 13.82 -13.94 26.31
C ASP A 129 14.72 -13.46 25.17
N ALA A 130 14.22 -12.54 24.30
CA ALA A 130 15.01 -11.95 23.22
C ALA A 130 16.14 -11.09 23.76
N LEU A 131 17.32 -11.25 23.19
CA LEU A 131 18.55 -10.54 23.59
C LEU A 131 19.16 -9.82 22.36
N ASP A 132 20.08 -8.89 22.66
CA ASP A 132 20.95 -8.31 21.63
C ASP A 132 21.73 -9.43 20.94
N GLY A 133 21.65 -9.49 19.61
CA GLY A 133 22.22 -10.56 18.81
C GLY A 133 21.28 -11.74 18.49
N THR A 134 20.09 -11.83 19.09
CA THR A 134 19.07 -12.81 18.66
C THR A 134 18.79 -12.62 17.15
N VAL A 135 18.68 -13.74 16.43
CA VAL A 135 18.39 -13.71 14.99
C VAL A 135 16.93 -14.12 14.77
N VAL A 136 16.17 -13.22 14.16
CA VAL A 136 14.79 -13.47 13.74
C VAL A 136 14.78 -13.64 12.21
N ASN A 137 14.26 -14.75 11.74
CA ASN A 137 14.05 -15.00 10.32
C ASN A 137 12.63 -14.58 9.94
N VAL A 138 12.51 -13.70 8.94
CA VAL A 138 11.21 -13.30 8.40
C VAL A 138 11.21 -13.62 6.91
N ASN A 139 10.34 -14.51 6.50
CA ASN A 139 10.22 -14.98 5.11
C ASN A 139 11.58 -15.38 4.48
N GLY A 140 12.45 -16.02 5.27
CA GLY A 140 13.77 -16.48 4.81
C GLY A 140 14.88 -15.42 4.90
N THR A 141 14.60 -14.20 5.35
CA THR A 141 15.60 -13.14 5.58
C THR A 141 15.88 -13.01 7.07
N ASN A 142 17.16 -13.02 7.43
CA ASN A 142 17.59 -12.91 8.83
C ASN A 142 17.76 -11.45 9.26
N TYR A 143 17.18 -11.12 10.39
CA TYR A 143 17.29 -9.83 11.08
C TYR A 143 17.92 -10.06 12.46
N THR A 144 19.02 -9.36 12.73
CA THR A 144 19.68 -9.45 14.02
C THR A 144 19.11 -8.40 14.95
N VAL A 145 18.56 -8.82 16.08
CA VAL A 145 18.02 -7.95 17.13
C VAL A 145 19.13 -7.07 17.68
N THR A 146 18.88 -5.79 17.79
CA THR A 146 19.77 -4.79 18.36
C THR A 146 19.22 -4.24 19.68
N ALA A 147 20.06 -3.54 20.44
CA ALA A 147 19.62 -2.84 21.66
C ALA A 147 18.49 -1.83 21.39
N ALA A 148 18.44 -1.24 20.19
CA ALA A 148 17.36 -0.33 19.77
C ALA A 148 16.05 -1.08 19.56
N ASP A 149 16.10 -2.27 18.95
CA ASP A 149 14.93 -3.12 18.73
C ASP A 149 14.36 -3.61 20.07
N LEU A 150 15.23 -4.00 21.00
CA LEU A 150 14.82 -4.36 22.37
C LEU A 150 14.14 -3.19 23.08
N ALA A 151 14.65 -1.97 22.91
CA ALA A 151 14.04 -0.78 23.48
C ALA A 151 12.68 -0.44 22.85
N ASN A 152 12.51 -0.71 21.55
CA ASN A 152 11.26 -0.55 20.83
C ASN A 152 10.26 -1.69 21.10
N GLY A 153 10.76 -2.87 21.44
CA GLY A 153 9.96 -4.08 21.68
C GLY A 153 9.62 -4.86 20.39
N TYR A 154 10.23 -4.52 19.26
CA TYR A 154 10.02 -5.22 17.99
C TYR A 154 11.21 -5.03 17.04
N ILE A 155 11.34 -5.94 16.09
CA ILE A 155 12.16 -5.73 14.87
C ILE A 155 11.27 -5.30 13.71
N THR A 156 11.84 -4.59 12.75
CA THR A 156 11.16 -4.22 11.49
C THR A 156 11.79 -4.94 10.32
N ALA A 157 10.97 -5.68 9.59
CA ALA A 157 11.36 -6.38 8.37
C ALA A 157 10.70 -5.74 7.16
N ALA A 158 11.48 -5.31 6.16
CA ALA A 158 10.95 -4.82 4.90
C ALA A 158 10.50 -6.00 4.03
N ILE A 159 9.24 -6.02 3.66
CA ILE A 159 8.63 -7.06 2.82
C ILE A 159 8.46 -6.52 1.41
N PRO A 160 9.18 -7.04 0.40
CA PRO A 160 9.05 -6.58 -0.96
C PRO A 160 7.70 -6.97 -1.56
N VAL A 161 7.07 -6.03 -2.25
CA VAL A 161 5.85 -6.26 -3.03
C VAL A 161 6.23 -6.52 -4.47
N THR A 162 5.82 -7.67 -5.00
CA THR A 162 6.12 -8.10 -6.38
C THR A 162 4.90 -8.05 -7.31
N GLY A 163 3.74 -7.67 -6.79
CA GLY A 163 2.48 -7.55 -7.55
C GLY A 163 1.27 -7.54 -6.62
N GLU A 164 0.09 -7.48 -7.22
CA GLU A 164 -1.18 -7.53 -6.53
C GLU A 164 -1.45 -8.91 -5.92
N GLY A 165 -2.22 -8.95 -4.85
CA GLY A 165 -2.70 -10.17 -4.21
C GLY A 165 -2.12 -10.43 -2.82
N PRO A 166 -2.34 -11.63 -2.26
CA PRO A 166 -1.97 -11.96 -0.89
C PRO A 166 -0.46 -12.10 -0.72
N VAL A 167 0.07 -11.51 0.35
CA VAL A 167 1.45 -11.63 0.81
C VAL A 167 1.42 -12.19 2.22
N ALA A 168 1.96 -13.40 2.38
CA ALA A 168 2.08 -14.05 3.67
C ALA A 168 3.39 -13.66 4.37
N ILE A 169 3.34 -13.41 5.66
CA ILE A 169 4.47 -13.10 6.51
C ILE A 169 4.55 -14.16 7.60
N HIS A 170 5.68 -14.86 7.63
CA HIS A 170 6.04 -15.84 8.64
C HIS A 170 7.32 -15.39 9.34
N ALA A 171 7.39 -15.55 10.65
CA ALA A 171 8.58 -15.25 11.43
C ALA A 171 8.92 -16.37 12.40
N GLU A 172 10.21 -16.66 12.52
CA GLU A 172 10.75 -17.64 13.46
C GLU A 172 12.09 -17.17 14.05
N ALA A 173 12.43 -17.64 15.23
CA ALA A 173 13.71 -17.44 15.86
C ALA A 173 14.19 -18.75 16.49
N VAL A 174 15.49 -18.91 16.68
CA VAL A 174 16.08 -20.13 17.24
C VAL A 174 16.85 -19.77 18.49
N ASP A 175 16.59 -20.48 19.58
CA ASP A 175 17.32 -20.31 20.84
C ASP A 175 18.72 -20.93 20.79
N ALA A 176 19.47 -20.78 21.89
CA ALA A 176 20.83 -21.27 21.99
C ALA A 176 20.93 -22.82 21.96
N GLN A 177 19.84 -23.52 22.24
CA GLN A 177 19.75 -24.99 22.21
C GLN A 177 19.28 -25.52 20.86
N GLY A 178 18.83 -24.64 19.97
CA GLY A 178 18.32 -24.98 18.64
C GLY A 178 16.81 -25.21 18.61
N ASN A 179 16.06 -24.86 19.66
CA ASN A 179 14.61 -24.91 19.62
C ASN A 179 14.08 -23.71 18.84
N VAL A 180 13.07 -23.96 18.02
CA VAL A 180 12.47 -22.94 17.15
C VAL A 180 11.27 -22.31 17.86
N ASP A 181 11.31 -21.02 18.03
CA ASP A 181 10.18 -20.18 18.41
C ASP A 181 9.57 -19.56 17.15
N VAL A 182 8.27 -19.59 17.03
CA VAL A 182 7.54 -19.03 15.90
C VAL A 182 6.63 -17.91 16.37
N ALA A 183 6.35 -16.95 15.51
CA ALA A 183 5.40 -15.88 15.80
C ALA A 183 4.03 -16.47 16.23
N ASP A 184 3.31 -15.74 17.07
CA ASP A 184 1.99 -16.14 17.61
C ASP A 184 1.04 -16.60 16.52
N ALA A 185 1.11 -15.97 15.35
CA ALA A 185 0.40 -16.36 14.13
C ALA A 185 1.08 -15.76 12.89
N ASP A 186 1.03 -16.48 11.78
CA ASP A 186 1.34 -15.93 10.47
C ASP A 186 0.33 -14.85 10.12
N VAL A 187 0.80 -13.78 9.46
CA VAL A 187 -0.04 -12.69 8.97
C VAL A 187 -0.08 -12.74 7.45
N THR A 188 -1.25 -12.50 6.88
CA THR A 188 -1.41 -12.32 5.45
C THR A 188 -2.08 -10.99 5.21
N VAL A 189 -1.46 -10.12 4.40
CA VAL A 189 -2.09 -8.92 3.86
C VAL A 189 -2.31 -9.09 2.37
N THR A 190 -3.33 -8.44 1.84
CA THR A 190 -3.60 -8.41 0.40
C THR A 190 -3.15 -7.06 -0.14
N VAL A 191 -2.26 -7.06 -1.12
CA VAL A 191 -1.91 -5.86 -1.88
C VAL A 191 -2.96 -5.68 -2.96
N ASP A 192 -3.62 -4.52 -2.96
CA ASP A 192 -4.61 -4.11 -3.96
C ASP A 192 -4.49 -2.61 -4.18
N THR A 193 -3.66 -2.23 -5.14
CA THR A 193 -3.32 -0.83 -5.46
C THR A 193 -3.95 -0.34 -6.76
N VAL A 194 -4.70 -1.21 -7.43
CA VAL A 194 -5.34 -0.92 -8.71
C VAL A 194 -6.80 -0.50 -8.46
N PRO A 195 -7.16 0.76 -8.77
CA PRO A 195 -8.55 1.19 -8.63
C PRO A 195 -9.49 0.33 -9.46
N ALA A 196 -10.66 0.03 -8.92
CA ALA A 196 -11.76 -0.49 -9.72
C ALA A 196 -12.18 0.57 -10.76
N ASP A 197 -12.58 0.15 -11.96
CA ASP A 197 -13.07 1.03 -13.05
C ASP A 197 -14.50 1.49 -12.73
N LEU A 198 -14.61 2.58 -11.95
CA LEU A 198 -15.87 3.10 -11.43
C LEU A 198 -16.47 4.20 -12.29
N ILE A 199 -15.62 5.04 -12.92
CA ILE A 199 -16.02 6.20 -13.70
C ILE A 199 -15.16 6.34 -14.97
N GLY A 200 -15.75 6.92 -15.99
CA GLY A 200 -15.10 7.17 -17.29
C GLY A 200 -15.13 8.65 -17.68
N ALA A 201 -15.45 8.91 -18.93
CA ALA A 201 -15.43 10.26 -19.49
C ALA A 201 -16.47 11.20 -18.88
N ILE A 202 -16.12 12.49 -18.82
CA ILE A 202 -17.05 13.58 -18.48
C ILE A 202 -17.56 14.21 -19.78
N THR A 203 -18.86 14.44 -19.87
CA THR A 203 -19.51 15.14 -21.00
C THR A 203 -20.40 16.26 -20.50
N ILE A 204 -20.58 17.29 -21.32
CA ILE A 204 -21.42 18.45 -21.01
C ILE A 204 -22.56 18.50 -22.05
N PRO A 205 -23.76 18.02 -21.69
CA PRO A 205 -24.88 17.94 -22.65
C PRO A 205 -25.37 19.28 -23.17
N GLU A 206 -25.17 20.36 -22.41
CA GLU A 206 -25.58 21.72 -22.81
C GLU A 206 -24.66 22.31 -23.87
N ASP A 207 -23.41 21.87 -24.00
CA ASP A 207 -22.53 22.23 -25.11
C ASP A 207 -23.01 21.51 -26.40
N LEU A 208 -24.02 22.07 -27.01
CA LEU A 208 -24.74 21.43 -28.14
C LEU A 208 -23.93 21.39 -29.45
N ASN A 209 -23.02 22.33 -29.61
CA ASN A 209 -22.18 22.42 -30.80
C ASN A 209 -20.80 21.77 -30.60
N GLY A 210 -20.41 21.46 -29.36
CA GLY A 210 -19.17 20.79 -29.00
C GLY A 210 -17.93 21.68 -29.12
N ASP A 211 -18.09 23.01 -29.01
CA ASP A 211 -16.96 23.94 -29.13
C ASP A 211 -16.27 24.25 -27.78
N GLY A 212 -16.82 23.74 -26.69
CA GLY A 212 -16.29 23.95 -25.31
C GLY A 212 -16.67 25.31 -24.74
N ILE A 213 -17.64 26.04 -25.37
CA ILE A 213 -18.15 27.33 -24.92
C ILE A 213 -19.64 27.18 -24.63
N LEU A 214 -20.07 27.61 -23.45
CA LEU A 214 -21.48 27.68 -23.10
C LEU A 214 -21.95 29.11 -23.25
N ASN A 215 -22.63 29.40 -24.38
CA ASN A 215 -23.26 30.69 -24.64
C ASN A 215 -24.62 30.82 -23.92
N ALA A 216 -25.24 31.97 -23.99
CA ALA A 216 -26.50 32.24 -23.27
C ALA A 216 -27.65 31.30 -23.66
N ASP A 217 -27.71 30.84 -24.93
CA ASP A 217 -28.76 29.93 -25.37
C ASP A 217 -28.53 28.50 -24.90
N GLU A 218 -27.26 28.07 -24.77
CA GLU A 218 -26.84 26.77 -24.28
C GLU A 218 -26.94 26.67 -22.75
N LEU A 219 -26.47 27.72 -22.04
CA LEU A 219 -26.51 27.74 -20.59
C LEU A 219 -27.93 27.87 -20.02
N GLY A 220 -28.83 28.56 -20.74
CA GLY A 220 -30.19 28.85 -20.26
C GLY A 220 -30.23 29.88 -19.13
N THR A 221 -31.20 29.77 -18.23
CA THR A 221 -31.47 30.80 -17.18
C THR A 221 -31.35 30.29 -15.75
N ASP A 222 -31.02 29.04 -15.53
CA ASP A 222 -31.01 28.43 -14.19
C ASP A 222 -29.70 28.63 -13.40
N GLY A 223 -28.68 29.22 -14.03
CA GLY A 223 -27.41 29.55 -13.39
C GLY A 223 -26.51 28.33 -13.14
N SER A 224 -26.79 27.23 -13.81
CA SER A 224 -25.99 26.00 -13.74
C SER A 224 -26.01 25.27 -15.08
N PHE A 225 -25.06 24.37 -15.26
CA PHE A 225 -25.08 23.38 -16.34
C PHE A 225 -24.82 21.99 -15.77
N ASN A 226 -25.10 20.95 -16.53
CA ASN A 226 -24.91 19.58 -16.12
C ASN A 226 -23.61 19.00 -16.64
N ALA A 227 -22.84 18.35 -15.79
CA ALA A 227 -21.79 17.43 -16.15
C ALA A 227 -22.32 16.01 -16.01
N GLN A 228 -22.21 15.21 -17.06
CA GLN A 228 -22.48 13.78 -17.03
C GLN A 228 -21.15 13.05 -16.93
N VAL A 229 -20.98 12.26 -15.85
CA VAL A 229 -19.83 11.40 -15.64
C VAL A 229 -20.24 9.98 -15.98
N ALA A 230 -19.62 9.39 -17.00
CA ALA A 230 -19.89 8.01 -17.38
C ALA A 230 -19.54 7.07 -16.22
N LEU A 231 -20.31 5.99 -16.06
CA LEU A 231 -20.05 4.94 -15.07
C LEU A 231 -19.26 3.81 -15.74
N GLY A 232 -18.21 3.40 -15.05
CA GLY A 232 -17.40 2.25 -15.44
C GLY A 232 -18.10 0.91 -15.13
N PRO A 233 -17.54 -0.20 -15.62
CA PRO A 233 -18.13 -1.54 -15.46
C PRO A 233 -18.20 -2.02 -14.01
N ASP A 234 -17.36 -1.50 -13.13
CA ASP A 234 -17.30 -1.89 -11.72
C ASP A 234 -18.17 -1.01 -10.81
N ALA A 235 -18.81 0.04 -11.38
CA ALA A 235 -19.73 0.90 -10.62
C ALA A 235 -20.98 0.13 -10.18
N LEU A 236 -21.36 0.30 -8.92
CA LEU A 236 -22.51 -0.36 -8.31
C LEU A 236 -23.49 0.67 -7.73
N ASP A 237 -24.71 0.23 -7.44
CA ASP A 237 -25.66 1.01 -6.65
C ASP A 237 -25.04 1.33 -5.29
N GLY A 238 -24.99 2.63 -4.94
CA GLY A 238 -24.31 3.11 -3.74
C GLY A 238 -22.87 3.59 -3.93
N THR A 239 -22.23 3.36 -5.10
CA THR A 239 -20.94 3.98 -5.42
C THR A 239 -21.04 5.49 -5.26
N VAL A 240 -20.02 6.12 -4.65
CA VAL A 240 -19.99 7.57 -4.47
C VAL A 240 -19.01 8.17 -5.46
N VAL A 241 -19.50 9.06 -6.31
CA VAL A 241 -18.70 9.85 -7.25
C VAL A 241 -18.60 11.28 -6.73
N ASN A 242 -17.39 11.77 -6.53
CA ASN A 242 -17.12 13.15 -6.18
C ASN A 242 -16.93 13.98 -7.45
N VAL A 243 -17.69 15.03 -7.61
CA VAL A 243 -17.52 15.98 -8.72
C VAL A 243 -17.29 17.37 -8.13
N ASN A 244 -16.10 17.92 -8.36
CA ASN A 244 -15.69 19.23 -7.83
C ASN A 244 -15.96 19.40 -6.32
N GLY A 245 -15.74 18.32 -5.52
CA GLY A 245 -15.94 18.35 -4.07
C GLY A 245 -17.36 18.06 -3.61
N VAL A 246 -18.30 17.78 -4.52
CA VAL A 246 -19.68 17.38 -4.20
C VAL A 246 -19.89 15.90 -4.46
N ASN A 247 -20.39 15.18 -3.48
CA ASN A 247 -20.63 13.74 -3.59
C ASN A 247 -22.01 13.43 -4.20
N TYR A 248 -22.01 12.56 -5.20
CA TYR A 248 -23.18 12.00 -5.87
C TYR A 248 -23.20 10.49 -5.66
N THR A 249 -24.28 9.96 -5.09
CA THR A 249 -24.44 8.52 -4.91
C THR A 249 -25.08 7.91 -6.13
N VAL A 250 -24.42 6.96 -6.76
CA VAL A 250 -24.92 6.20 -7.89
C VAL A 250 -26.15 5.42 -7.51
N THR A 251 -27.19 5.51 -8.30
CA THR A 251 -28.46 4.80 -8.15
C THR A 251 -28.65 3.74 -9.23
N ALA A 252 -29.60 2.83 -9.04
CA ALA A 252 -29.97 1.87 -10.09
C ALA A 252 -30.43 2.55 -11.40
N ALA A 253 -30.99 3.76 -11.33
CA ALA A 253 -31.34 4.54 -12.51
C ALA A 253 -30.11 5.08 -13.25
N ASP A 254 -29.10 5.53 -12.51
CA ASP A 254 -27.83 6.01 -13.10
C ASP A 254 -27.10 4.87 -13.78
N LEU A 255 -27.05 3.68 -13.13
CA LEU A 255 -26.49 2.46 -13.74
C LEU A 255 -27.21 2.09 -15.04
N ALA A 256 -28.55 2.21 -15.07
CA ALA A 256 -29.33 1.94 -16.30
C ALA A 256 -29.07 2.98 -17.40
N ASN A 257 -28.80 4.24 -17.03
CA ASN A 257 -28.44 5.31 -17.94
C ASN A 257 -26.98 5.24 -18.40
N GLY A 258 -26.08 4.64 -17.56
CA GLY A 258 -24.65 4.56 -17.79
C GLY A 258 -23.88 5.81 -17.37
N TYR A 259 -24.48 6.74 -16.64
CA TYR A 259 -23.84 7.96 -16.13
C TYR A 259 -24.57 8.52 -14.92
N ILE A 260 -23.85 9.31 -14.10
CA ILE A 260 -24.45 10.24 -13.13
C ILE A 260 -24.51 11.64 -13.73
N THR A 261 -25.43 12.47 -13.24
CA THR A 261 -25.53 13.88 -13.59
C THR A 261 -25.22 14.76 -12.38
N ALA A 262 -24.22 15.63 -12.53
CA ALA A 262 -23.80 16.59 -11.53
C ALA A 262 -24.14 18.01 -12.02
N ALA A 263 -24.90 18.78 -11.20
CA ALA A 263 -25.18 20.18 -11.49
C ALA A 263 -23.96 21.04 -11.09
N ILE A 264 -23.41 21.75 -12.07
CA ILE A 264 -22.25 22.63 -11.90
C ILE A 264 -22.73 24.08 -11.83
N PRO A 265 -22.61 24.77 -10.71
CA PRO A 265 -23.03 26.16 -10.58
C PRO A 265 -22.14 27.10 -11.39
N VAL A 266 -22.74 28.04 -12.12
CA VAL A 266 -22.03 29.10 -12.83
C VAL A 266 -21.99 30.34 -11.94
N THR A 267 -20.79 30.81 -11.64
CA THR A 267 -20.58 31.97 -10.76
C THR A 267 -20.14 33.23 -11.54
N GLY A 268 -19.95 33.12 -12.85
CA GLY A 268 -19.54 34.22 -13.73
C GLY A 268 -19.02 33.72 -15.07
N GLU A 269 -18.58 34.65 -15.91
CA GLU A 269 -17.98 34.38 -17.22
C GLU A 269 -16.58 33.75 -17.06
N GLY A 270 -16.16 32.94 -18.02
CA GLY A 270 -14.85 32.38 -18.12
C GLY A 270 -14.79 30.86 -17.92
N PRO A 271 -13.59 30.27 -17.77
CA PRO A 271 -13.40 28.84 -17.73
C PRO A 271 -13.92 28.22 -16.43
N VAL A 272 -14.62 27.09 -16.55
CA VAL A 272 -15.08 26.25 -15.44
C VAL A 272 -14.50 24.85 -15.67
N ALA A 273 -13.64 24.41 -14.76
CA ALA A 273 -13.06 23.08 -14.78
C ALA A 273 -13.96 22.10 -14.03
N ILE A 274 -14.11 20.90 -14.56
CA ILE A 274 -14.84 19.79 -13.97
C ILE A 274 -13.88 18.62 -13.79
N HIS A 275 -13.74 18.20 -12.54
CA HIS A 275 -12.98 17.02 -12.11
C HIS A 275 -13.91 16.03 -11.45
N ALA A 276 -13.73 14.73 -11.72
CA ALA A 276 -14.49 13.69 -11.05
C ALA A 276 -13.59 12.56 -10.61
N GLU A 277 -13.88 12.03 -9.43
CA GLU A 277 -13.19 10.89 -8.83
C GLU A 277 -14.18 10.00 -8.08
N ALA A 278 -13.85 8.72 -7.94
CA ALA A 278 -14.56 7.77 -7.11
C ALA A 278 -13.57 6.89 -6.35
N VAL A 279 -13.98 6.35 -5.21
CA VAL A 279 -13.11 5.50 -4.38
C VAL A 279 -13.72 4.12 -4.30
N ASP A 280 -12.92 3.09 -4.58
CA ASP A 280 -13.35 1.70 -4.47
C ASP A 280 -13.44 1.23 -3.00
N ALA A 281 -13.85 -0.03 -2.81
CA ALA A 281 -14.01 -0.61 -1.47
C ALA A 281 -12.69 -0.79 -0.72
N GLN A 282 -11.56 -0.81 -1.42
CA GLN A 282 -10.21 -0.96 -0.88
C GLN A 282 -9.55 0.40 -0.60
N GLY A 283 -10.18 1.48 -1.03
CA GLY A 283 -9.69 2.85 -0.84
C GLY A 283 -8.86 3.39 -1.99
N ASN A 284 -8.73 2.66 -3.11
CA ASN A 284 -8.04 3.15 -4.30
C ASN A 284 -8.92 4.15 -5.04
N VAL A 285 -8.31 5.22 -5.52
CA VAL A 285 -9.02 6.32 -6.19
C VAL A 285 -9.02 6.09 -7.69
N ASP A 286 -10.22 6.01 -8.27
CA ASP A 286 -10.45 6.06 -9.69
C ASP A 286 -10.80 7.50 -10.09
N VAL A 287 -10.22 7.99 -11.16
CA VAL A 287 -10.43 9.34 -11.69
C VAL A 287 -11.03 9.27 -13.08
N ALA A 288 -11.81 10.28 -13.47
CA ALA A 288 -12.34 10.37 -14.81
C ALA A 288 -11.22 10.33 -15.86
N ASP A 289 -11.53 9.79 -17.05
CA ASP A 289 -10.57 9.64 -18.17
C ASP A 289 -9.79 10.93 -18.46
N ALA A 290 -10.44 12.08 -18.30
CA ALA A 290 -9.84 13.41 -18.38
C ALA A 290 -10.71 14.45 -17.68
N ASP A 291 -10.08 15.45 -17.07
CA ASP A 291 -10.79 16.67 -16.66
C ASP A 291 -11.34 17.40 -17.88
N VAL A 292 -12.52 17.99 -17.72
CA VAL A 292 -13.17 18.79 -18.75
C VAL A 292 -13.18 20.26 -18.32
N THR A 293 -12.89 21.17 -19.24
CA THR A 293 -13.06 22.60 -19.01
C THR A 293 -13.98 23.17 -20.08
N VAL A 294 -15.05 23.83 -19.66
CA VAL A 294 -15.89 24.64 -20.54
C VAL A 294 -15.71 26.12 -20.22
N THR A 295 -15.90 26.98 -21.21
CA THR A 295 -15.87 28.43 -21.02
C THR A 295 -17.29 28.97 -21.04
N VAL A 296 -17.71 29.62 -19.99
CA VAL A 296 -18.99 30.35 -19.98
C VAL A 296 -18.76 31.70 -20.61
N ASP A 297 -19.52 32.01 -21.69
CA ASP A 297 -19.49 33.29 -22.41
C ASP A 297 -20.91 33.64 -22.84
N THR A 298 -21.63 34.31 -21.95
CA THR A 298 -23.04 34.68 -22.17
C THR A 298 -23.21 36.14 -22.53
N VAL A 299 -22.12 36.90 -22.58
CA VAL A 299 -22.14 38.32 -22.89
C VAL A 299 -21.92 38.52 -24.38
N PRO A 300 -22.92 39.04 -25.14
CA PRO A 300 -22.73 39.31 -26.56
C PRO A 300 -21.58 40.32 -26.77
N ALA A 301 -20.75 40.05 -27.75
CA ALA A 301 -19.72 40.98 -28.15
C ALA A 301 -20.38 42.31 -28.65
N ASP A 302 -19.79 43.42 -28.25
CA ASP A 302 -20.22 44.74 -28.65
C ASP A 302 -19.69 45.05 -30.09
N LEU A 303 -20.40 44.53 -31.08
CA LEU A 303 -19.98 44.62 -32.50
C LEU A 303 -20.45 45.87 -33.21
N ILE A 304 -21.58 46.44 -32.82
CA ILE A 304 -22.18 47.59 -33.49
C ILE A 304 -22.69 48.60 -32.46
N GLY A 305 -22.54 49.86 -32.80
CA GLY A 305 -22.99 51.00 -32.01
C GLY A 305 -24.18 51.72 -32.66
N ALA A 306 -24.19 53.06 -32.57
CA ALA A 306 -25.26 53.87 -33.08
C ALA A 306 -25.36 53.85 -34.62
N ILE A 307 -26.58 53.97 -35.09
CA ILE A 307 -26.88 54.22 -36.51
C ILE A 307 -27.11 55.73 -36.69
N THR A 308 -26.46 56.32 -37.68
CA THR A 308 -26.62 57.72 -38.05
C THR A 308 -26.98 57.84 -39.57
N ILE A 309 -27.72 58.85 -39.91
CA ILE A 309 -28.08 59.16 -41.23
C ILE A 309 -27.40 60.45 -41.59
N PRO A 310 -26.27 60.47 -42.34
CA PRO A 310 -25.50 61.65 -42.65
C PRO A 310 -26.25 62.71 -43.49
N GLU A 311 -27.22 62.25 -44.31
CA GLU A 311 -28.05 63.11 -45.11
C GLU A 311 -29.10 63.90 -44.33
N ASP A 312 -29.48 63.47 -43.12
CA ASP A 312 -30.31 64.27 -42.21
C ASP A 312 -29.46 65.37 -41.56
N LEU A 313 -29.27 66.43 -42.26
CA LEU A 313 -28.37 67.54 -41.92
C LEU A 313 -28.86 68.34 -40.70
N ASN A 314 -30.15 68.42 -40.51
CA ASN A 314 -30.74 69.19 -39.41
C ASN A 314 -31.07 68.34 -38.20
N GLY A 315 -30.98 66.99 -38.31
CA GLY A 315 -31.19 66.01 -37.20
C GLY A 315 -32.63 65.87 -36.74
N ASP A 316 -33.62 66.22 -37.63
CA ASP A 316 -35.05 66.17 -37.29
C ASP A 316 -35.71 64.83 -37.61
N GLY A 317 -34.98 63.95 -38.23
CA GLY A 317 -35.45 62.58 -38.58
C GLY A 317 -36.32 62.56 -39.83
N ILE A 318 -36.34 63.64 -40.58
CA ILE A 318 -37.08 63.79 -41.82
C ILE A 318 -36.11 64.13 -42.95
N LEU A 319 -36.06 63.29 -44.00
CA LEU A 319 -35.27 63.56 -45.15
C LEU A 319 -36.09 64.34 -46.15
N ASN A 320 -35.87 65.67 -46.24
CA ASN A 320 -36.51 66.56 -47.26
C ASN A 320 -35.83 66.41 -48.63
N ALA A 321 -36.35 67.09 -49.65
CA ALA A 321 -35.85 66.93 -51.02
C ALA A 321 -34.41 67.42 -51.25
N ASP A 322 -33.94 68.39 -50.43
CA ASP A 322 -32.57 68.88 -50.49
C ASP A 322 -31.60 67.94 -49.84
N GLU A 323 -32.03 67.23 -48.73
CA GLU A 323 -31.28 66.24 -48.03
C GLU A 323 -31.21 64.92 -48.71
N LEU A 324 -32.30 64.43 -49.28
CA LEU A 324 -32.35 63.15 -49.98
C LEU A 324 -31.62 63.19 -51.36
N GLY A 325 -31.53 64.33 -51.97
CA GLY A 325 -30.92 64.48 -53.33
C GLY A 325 -31.77 63.84 -54.43
N THR A 326 -31.17 63.40 -55.54
CA THR A 326 -31.85 62.88 -56.73
C THR A 326 -31.58 61.39 -56.99
N ASP A 327 -30.82 60.72 -56.21
CA ASP A 327 -30.39 59.32 -56.42
C ASP A 327 -31.38 58.28 -55.89
N GLY A 328 -32.40 58.72 -55.14
CA GLY A 328 -33.45 57.86 -54.64
C GLY A 328 -33.01 56.92 -53.48
N SER A 329 -31.86 57.19 -52.89
CA SER A 329 -31.30 56.46 -51.77
C SER A 329 -30.64 57.39 -50.74
N PHE A 330 -30.47 56.94 -49.56
CA PHE A 330 -29.68 57.59 -48.51
C PHE A 330 -28.77 56.57 -47.79
N ASN A 331 -27.76 57.05 -47.13
CA ASN A 331 -26.81 56.20 -46.42
C ASN A 331 -27.14 56.12 -44.94
N ALA A 332 -27.09 54.90 -44.41
CA ALA A 332 -27.02 54.66 -43.01
C ALA A 332 -25.57 54.29 -42.60
N GLN A 333 -25.04 55.05 -41.68
CA GLN A 333 -23.74 54.72 -41.08
C GLN A 333 -23.99 54.00 -39.76
N VAL A 334 -23.49 52.77 -39.68
CA VAL A 334 -23.52 51.97 -38.44
C VAL A 334 -22.14 52.06 -37.81
N ALA A 335 -22.09 52.62 -36.63
CA ALA A 335 -20.85 52.66 -35.88
C ALA A 335 -20.41 51.24 -35.52
N LEU A 336 -19.13 50.92 -35.61
CA LEU A 336 -18.58 49.66 -35.15
C LEU A 336 -18.29 49.74 -33.66
N GLY A 337 -18.66 48.69 -32.96
CA GLY A 337 -18.35 48.53 -31.54
C GLY A 337 -16.89 48.15 -31.29
N PRO A 338 -16.43 48.17 -30.05
CA PRO A 338 -15.04 47.86 -29.70
C PRO A 338 -14.59 46.42 -30.01
N ASP A 339 -15.55 45.51 -30.14
CA ASP A 339 -15.26 44.09 -30.37
C ASP A 339 -15.35 43.71 -31.86
N ALA A 340 -15.70 44.68 -32.73
CA ALA A 340 -15.73 44.45 -34.17
C ALA A 340 -14.32 44.26 -34.74
N VAL A 341 -14.14 43.20 -35.54
CA VAL A 341 -12.89 42.87 -36.20
C VAL A 341 -13.07 42.80 -37.72
N ASP A 342 -11.95 42.75 -38.43
CA ASP A 342 -11.98 42.54 -39.89
C ASP A 342 -12.74 41.25 -40.23
N GLY A 343 -13.75 41.37 -41.11
CA GLY A 343 -14.65 40.29 -41.48
C GLY A 343 -15.91 40.15 -40.62
N THR A 344 -16.13 41.02 -39.62
CA THR A 344 -17.42 41.11 -38.91
C THR A 344 -18.51 41.45 -39.92
N VAL A 345 -19.58 40.69 -39.91
CA VAL A 345 -20.73 40.92 -40.81
C VAL A 345 -21.81 41.71 -40.09
N VAL A 346 -22.16 42.85 -40.61
CA VAL A 346 -23.25 43.68 -40.11
C VAL A 346 -24.45 43.59 -41.05
N ASN A 347 -25.60 43.13 -40.52
CA ASN A 347 -26.84 43.07 -41.31
C ASN A 347 -27.62 44.36 -41.12
N VAL A 348 -27.90 45.07 -42.22
CA VAL A 348 -28.72 46.26 -42.23
C VAL A 348 -29.95 46.00 -43.15
N ASN A 349 -31.12 45.95 -42.55
CA ASN A 349 -32.38 45.71 -43.23
C ASN A 349 -32.35 44.47 -44.16
N GLY A 350 -31.70 43.39 -43.74
CA GLY A 350 -31.60 42.14 -44.47
C GLY A 350 -30.44 42.06 -45.50
N THR A 351 -29.61 43.09 -45.61
CA THR A 351 -28.42 43.09 -46.46
C THR A 351 -27.17 43.01 -45.55
N ASN A 352 -26.26 42.11 -45.88
CA ASN A 352 -25.00 41.92 -45.18
C ASN A 352 -23.90 42.81 -45.75
N TYR A 353 -23.16 43.45 -44.86
CA TYR A 353 -22.04 44.33 -45.14
C TYR A 353 -20.78 43.82 -44.43
#